data_825f767e06813c58258dd0ed3ccab76b
#
_entry.id   825f767e06813c58258dd0ed3ccab76b
#
_cell.length_a   1.000
_cell.length_b   1.000
_cell.length_c   1.000
_cell.angle_alpha   90.00
_cell.angle_beta   90.00
_cell.angle_gamma   90.00
#
_symmetry.space_group_name_H-M   'P 1'
#
loop_
_entity.id
_entity.type
_entity.pdbx_description
1 polymer ?
#
loop_
_entity_poly.entity_id
_entity_poly.type
_entity_poly.pdbx_seq_one_letter_code
_entity_poly.pdbx_strand_id
1 'polypeptide(L)'
;MLLDLGLPDMDGLQVLKRLREWSQVPVLVVSVRGREDEKITALDNGANDYVTKPFSTGELLARVRAAQRYAQPPAKTEVFRSGGLSVDLTTRTVKARGRKVKLTATEYSLLNLFVRHAGKVLTHGQILREIWRPDEVDKTGYLRVYMAYLREKLEANPAEPELLITEPGVGYRLVVQE
;
A
#
# COMPACT_ATOMS: atom_id res chain seq x y z
N MET A 1 1.45 15.77 3.75
CA MET A 1 2.45 16.69 3.16
C MET A 1 2.64 16.32 1.69
N LEU A 2 2.77 17.31 0.80
CA LEU A 2 3.24 17.10 -0.58
C LEU A 2 4.74 17.40 -0.60
N LEU A 3 5.54 16.55 -1.22
CA LEU A 3 6.99 16.69 -1.31
C LEU A 3 7.44 16.52 -2.76
N ASP A 4 8.00 17.59 -3.34
CA ASP A 4 8.68 17.50 -4.64
C ASP A 4 10.10 16.98 -4.43
N LEU A 5 10.54 16.04 -5.26
CA LEU A 5 11.92 15.56 -5.22
C LEU A 5 12.90 16.53 -5.90
N GLY A 6 12.42 17.34 -6.85
CA GLY A 6 13.22 18.31 -7.60
C GLY A 6 13.35 19.66 -6.89
N LEU A 7 13.71 19.67 -5.60
CA LEU A 7 13.95 20.90 -4.86
C LEU A 7 15.28 21.54 -5.29
N PRO A 8 15.37 22.90 -5.34
CA PRO A 8 16.59 23.58 -5.82
C PRO A 8 17.78 23.46 -4.85
N ASP A 9 17.52 23.30 -3.55
CA ASP A 9 18.52 23.41 -2.50
C ASP A 9 18.99 22.06 -1.94
N MET A 10 18.18 21.02 -2.06
CA MET A 10 18.53 19.67 -1.59
C MET A 10 17.67 18.59 -2.26
N ASP A 11 18.16 17.35 -2.23
CA ASP A 11 17.41 16.20 -2.70
C ASP A 11 16.18 15.94 -1.80
N GLY A 12 14.99 15.91 -2.40
CA GLY A 12 13.74 15.65 -1.69
C GLY A 12 13.72 14.29 -0.97
N LEU A 13 14.48 13.29 -1.42
CA LEU A 13 14.65 12.03 -0.69
C LEU A 13 15.37 12.21 0.65
N GLN A 14 16.32 13.13 0.72
CA GLN A 14 16.99 13.47 2.00
C GLN A 14 16.02 14.18 2.94
N VAL A 15 15.15 15.06 2.41
CA VAL A 15 14.08 15.70 3.20
C VAL A 15 13.16 14.63 3.77
N LEU A 16 12.75 13.66 2.96
CA LEU A 16 11.89 12.56 3.40
C LEU A 16 12.53 11.74 4.52
N LYS A 17 13.80 11.35 4.36
CA LYS A 17 14.55 10.60 5.39
C LYS A 17 14.60 11.36 6.71
N ARG A 18 15.01 12.63 6.70
CA ARG A 18 15.06 13.47 7.90
C ARG A 18 13.68 13.66 8.54
N LEU A 19 12.64 13.84 7.73
CA LEU A 19 11.26 13.93 8.24
C LEU A 19 10.87 12.66 9.00
N ARG A 20 11.24 11.49 8.50
CA ARG A 20 10.89 10.20 9.11
C ARG A 20 11.61 9.92 10.44
N GLU A 21 12.69 10.63 10.75
CA GLU A 21 13.35 10.55 12.07
C GLU A 21 12.45 11.02 13.23
N TRP A 22 11.51 11.92 12.96
CA TRP A 22 10.67 12.53 14.00
C TRP A 22 9.18 12.62 13.67
N SER A 23 8.74 12.31 12.45
CA SER A 23 7.34 12.48 12.03
C SER A 23 6.83 11.33 11.19
N GLN A 24 5.61 10.86 11.50
CA GLN A 24 4.85 9.90 10.70
C GLN A 24 3.76 10.56 9.84
N VAL A 25 3.81 11.87 9.65
CA VAL A 25 2.86 12.60 8.80
C VAL A 25 2.80 11.95 7.40
N PRO A 26 1.61 11.75 6.83
CA PRO A 26 1.50 11.20 5.48
C PRO A 26 2.22 12.08 4.45
N VAL A 27 3.08 11.46 3.65
CA VAL A 27 3.84 12.12 2.58
C VAL A 27 3.46 11.53 1.25
N LEU A 28 2.98 12.39 0.36
CA LEU A 28 2.80 12.11 -1.07
C LEU A 28 3.94 12.79 -1.83
N VAL A 29 4.76 11.98 -2.48
CA VAL A 29 5.87 12.46 -3.30
C VAL A 29 5.34 12.85 -4.68
N VAL A 30 5.78 14.00 -5.18
CA VAL A 30 5.44 14.53 -6.51
C VAL A 30 6.74 14.79 -7.26
N SER A 31 6.91 14.24 -8.47
CA SER A 31 8.16 14.42 -9.21
C SER A 31 7.93 14.31 -10.71
N VAL A 32 8.79 14.99 -11.50
CA VAL A 32 8.88 14.81 -12.95
C VAL A 32 9.57 13.50 -13.32
N ARG A 33 10.32 12.91 -12.39
CA ARG A 33 11.07 11.68 -12.58
C ARG A 33 10.14 10.50 -12.42
N GLY A 34 9.86 9.80 -13.53
CA GLY A 34 8.96 8.66 -13.56
C GLY A 34 9.64 7.29 -13.45
N ARG A 35 10.96 7.28 -13.14
CA ARG A 35 11.74 6.03 -13.07
C ARG A 35 11.26 5.16 -11.93
N GLU A 36 11.18 3.88 -12.19
CA GLU A 36 10.67 2.87 -11.26
C GLU A 36 11.54 2.78 -10.00
N ASP A 37 12.87 2.83 -10.17
CA ASP A 37 13.83 2.81 -9.06
C ASP A 37 13.67 4.01 -8.10
N GLU A 38 13.36 5.20 -8.63
CA GLU A 38 13.11 6.39 -7.80
C GLU A 38 11.79 6.28 -7.01
N LYS A 39 10.74 5.74 -7.63
CA LYS A 39 9.46 5.47 -6.94
C LYS A 39 9.64 4.48 -5.80
N ILE A 40 10.34 3.38 -6.07
CA ILE A 40 10.65 2.36 -5.06
C ILE A 40 11.45 2.98 -3.93
N THR A 41 12.51 3.75 -4.26
CA THR A 41 13.35 4.41 -3.26
C THR A 41 12.54 5.37 -2.38
N ALA A 42 11.65 6.18 -2.96
CA ALA A 42 10.80 7.10 -2.19
C ALA A 42 9.86 6.34 -1.24
N LEU A 43 9.21 5.28 -1.71
CA LEU A 43 8.31 4.45 -0.91
C LEU A 43 9.05 3.70 0.19
N ASP A 44 10.22 3.14 -0.09
CA ASP A 44 11.07 2.44 0.89
C ASP A 44 11.62 3.40 1.97
N ASN A 45 11.81 4.68 1.63
CA ASN A 45 12.15 5.73 2.59
C ASN A 45 10.93 6.30 3.35
N GLY A 46 9.76 5.69 3.19
CA GLY A 46 8.58 6.00 3.99
C GLY A 46 7.59 6.99 3.37
N ALA A 47 7.66 7.27 2.06
CA ALA A 47 6.56 7.94 1.38
C ALA A 47 5.31 7.05 1.41
N ASN A 48 4.14 7.66 1.48
CA ASN A 48 2.87 6.93 1.46
C ASN A 48 2.42 6.63 0.04
N ASP A 49 2.73 7.52 -0.90
CA ASP A 49 2.40 7.37 -2.31
C ASP A 49 3.31 8.25 -3.16
N TYR A 50 3.25 8.08 -4.46
CA TYR A 50 4.08 8.78 -5.45
C TYR A 50 3.23 9.19 -6.66
N VAL A 51 3.40 10.42 -7.14
CA VAL A 51 2.72 10.94 -8.34
C VAL A 51 3.75 11.50 -9.32
N THR A 52 3.65 11.07 -10.56
CA THR A 52 4.53 11.56 -11.63
C THR A 52 3.89 12.74 -12.36
N LYS A 53 4.63 13.82 -12.56
CA LYS A 53 4.21 14.94 -13.41
C LYS A 53 4.35 14.54 -14.89
N PRO A 54 3.42 14.95 -15.78
CA PRO A 54 2.19 15.70 -15.48
C PRO A 54 1.09 14.80 -14.88
N PHE A 55 0.31 15.33 -13.95
CA PHE A 55 -0.83 14.67 -13.33
C PHE A 55 -2.09 15.54 -13.45
N SER A 56 -3.26 14.93 -13.41
CA SER A 56 -4.51 15.67 -13.32
C SER A 56 -4.76 16.15 -11.89
N THR A 57 -5.45 17.28 -11.75
CA THR A 57 -5.87 17.78 -10.43
C THR A 57 -6.74 16.74 -9.71
N GLY A 58 -7.60 16.02 -10.45
CA GLY A 58 -8.44 14.95 -9.89
C GLY A 58 -7.62 13.81 -9.30
N GLU A 59 -6.59 13.35 -10.00
CA GLU A 59 -5.67 12.31 -9.51
C GLU A 59 -4.96 12.76 -8.24
N LEU A 60 -4.37 13.95 -8.25
CA LEU A 60 -3.66 14.48 -7.08
C LEU A 60 -4.60 14.56 -5.86
N LEU A 61 -5.78 15.13 -6.03
CA LEU A 61 -6.75 15.26 -4.94
C LEU A 61 -7.24 13.90 -4.43
N ALA A 62 -7.44 12.91 -5.30
CA ALA A 62 -7.79 11.56 -4.90
C ALA A 62 -6.71 10.93 -4.02
N ARG A 63 -5.43 11.06 -4.41
CA ARG A 63 -4.29 10.54 -3.64
C ARG A 63 -4.10 11.31 -2.33
N VAL A 64 -4.32 12.62 -2.30
CA VAL A 64 -4.29 13.42 -1.06
C VAL A 64 -5.38 12.97 -0.10
N ARG A 65 -6.63 12.79 -0.57
CA ARG A 65 -7.71 12.25 0.28
C ARG A 65 -7.38 10.86 0.81
N ALA A 66 -6.81 9.99 -0.02
CA ALA A 66 -6.32 8.70 0.43
C ALA A 66 -5.27 8.86 1.55
N ALA A 67 -4.24 9.67 1.35
CA ALA A 67 -3.20 9.89 2.35
C ALA A 67 -3.74 10.49 3.67
N GLN A 68 -4.73 11.38 3.62
CA GLN A 68 -5.35 11.98 4.82
C GLN A 68 -6.12 10.94 5.66
N ARG A 69 -6.78 9.96 5.03
CA ARG A 69 -7.46 8.89 5.77
C ARG A 69 -6.50 8.07 6.63
N TYR A 70 -5.21 8.00 6.26
CA TYR A 70 -4.18 7.32 7.08
C TYR A 70 -3.64 8.15 8.23
N ALA A 71 -3.78 9.48 8.19
CA ALA A 71 -3.36 10.37 9.28
C ALA A 71 -4.27 10.26 10.51
N GLN A 72 -5.48 9.74 10.35
CA GLN A 72 -6.35 9.46 11.48
C GLN A 72 -5.92 8.13 12.11
N PRO A 73 -5.58 8.10 13.43
CA PRO A 73 -5.39 6.84 14.11
C PRO A 73 -6.67 6.03 13.91
N PRO A 74 -6.58 4.73 13.61
CA PRO A 74 -7.79 3.92 13.51
C PRO A 74 -8.54 4.07 14.84
N ALA A 75 -9.75 4.61 14.76
CA ALA A 75 -10.68 4.50 15.88
C ALA A 75 -10.60 3.04 16.31
N LYS A 76 -10.63 2.74 17.62
CA LYS A 76 -10.46 1.41 18.26
C LYS A 76 -11.39 0.30 17.73
N THR A 77 -11.69 0.28 16.46
CA THR A 77 -12.42 -0.79 15.80
C THR A 77 -11.41 -1.79 15.28
N GLU A 78 -11.29 -2.89 15.98
CA GLU A 78 -10.51 -4.07 15.61
C GLU A 78 -10.95 -4.68 14.26
N VAL A 79 -11.96 -4.08 13.62
CA VAL A 79 -12.55 -4.53 12.35
C VAL A 79 -12.26 -3.49 11.25
N PHE A 80 -11.38 -3.85 10.33
CA PHE A 80 -11.16 -3.09 9.09
C PHE A 80 -12.33 -3.34 8.12
N ARG A 81 -12.79 -2.28 7.46
CA ARG A 81 -13.83 -2.35 6.41
C ARG A 81 -13.41 -1.52 5.20
N SER A 82 -13.62 -2.09 4.01
CA SER A 82 -13.38 -1.40 2.75
C SER A 82 -14.20 -2.07 1.64
N GLY A 83 -15.13 -1.35 1.04
CA GLY A 83 -16.06 -1.94 0.08
C GLY A 83 -16.73 -3.19 0.65
N GLY A 84 -16.70 -4.28 -0.09
CA GLY A 84 -17.25 -5.58 0.37
C GLY A 84 -16.35 -6.38 1.32
N LEU A 85 -15.13 -5.89 1.67
CA LEU A 85 -14.18 -6.55 2.55
C LEU A 85 -14.36 -6.12 4.01
N SER A 86 -14.37 -7.09 4.92
CA SER A 86 -14.34 -6.86 6.37
C SER A 86 -13.33 -7.81 7.01
N VAL A 87 -12.37 -7.27 7.78
CA VAL A 87 -11.33 -8.02 8.47
C VAL A 87 -11.37 -7.68 9.95
N ASP A 88 -11.78 -8.63 10.76
CA ASP A 88 -11.69 -8.55 12.21
C ASP A 88 -10.30 -9.06 12.62
N LEU A 89 -9.47 -8.17 13.12
CA LEU A 89 -8.08 -8.46 13.48
C LEU A 89 -7.98 -9.26 14.78
N THR A 90 -8.95 -9.11 15.70
CA THR A 90 -8.98 -9.82 16.99
C THR A 90 -9.34 -11.28 16.80
N THR A 91 -10.43 -11.53 16.08
CA THR A 91 -10.91 -12.89 15.84
C THR A 91 -10.28 -13.53 14.61
N ARG A 92 -9.45 -12.79 13.86
CA ARG A 92 -8.87 -13.18 12.57
C ARG A 92 -9.93 -13.66 11.56
N THR A 93 -11.11 -13.05 11.62
CA THR A 93 -12.22 -13.38 10.72
C THR A 93 -12.24 -12.45 9.53
N VAL A 94 -12.24 -13.04 8.33
CA VAL A 94 -12.31 -12.31 7.06
C VAL A 94 -13.66 -12.59 6.41
N LYS A 95 -14.32 -11.54 5.95
CA LYS A 95 -15.54 -11.63 5.14
C LYS A 95 -15.33 -10.82 3.84
N ALA A 96 -15.72 -11.39 2.74
CA ALA A 96 -15.80 -10.72 1.45
C ALA A 96 -17.21 -10.84 0.91
N ARG A 97 -17.81 -9.74 0.48
CA ARG A 97 -19.20 -9.69 -0.03
C ARG A 97 -20.20 -10.38 0.90
N GLY A 98 -20.06 -10.10 2.21
CA GLY A 98 -20.91 -10.65 3.26
C GLY A 98 -20.67 -12.13 3.62
N ARG A 99 -19.81 -12.85 2.90
CA ARG A 99 -19.50 -14.27 3.13
C ARG A 99 -18.17 -14.44 3.84
N LYS A 100 -18.10 -15.38 4.79
CA LYS A 100 -16.85 -15.71 5.47
C LYS A 100 -15.88 -16.39 4.50
N VAL A 101 -14.64 -15.91 4.47
CA VAL A 101 -13.57 -16.40 3.61
C VAL A 101 -12.54 -17.13 4.44
N LYS A 102 -12.14 -18.33 4.00
CA LYS A 102 -11.05 -19.08 4.62
C LYS A 102 -9.73 -18.74 3.92
N LEU A 103 -8.80 -18.20 4.69
CA LEU A 103 -7.44 -17.91 4.25
C LEU A 103 -6.46 -18.88 4.91
N THR A 104 -5.41 -19.25 4.20
CA THR A 104 -4.24 -19.91 4.77
C THR A 104 -3.47 -18.94 5.68
N ALA A 105 -2.52 -19.42 6.46
CA ALA A 105 -1.72 -18.58 7.36
C ALA A 105 -0.95 -17.49 6.60
N THR A 106 -0.34 -17.83 5.47
CA THR A 106 0.41 -16.88 4.63
C THR A 106 -0.50 -15.85 3.96
N GLU A 107 -1.64 -16.27 3.41
CA GLU A 107 -2.64 -15.36 2.84
C GLU A 107 -3.18 -14.39 3.88
N TYR A 108 -3.46 -14.87 5.10
CA TYR A 108 -3.91 -14.02 6.19
C TYR A 108 -2.83 -13.02 6.61
N SER A 109 -1.57 -13.46 6.73
CA SER A 109 -0.45 -12.59 7.07
C SER A 109 -0.26 -11.50 6.02
N LEU A 110 -0.36 -11.85 4.75
CA LEU A 110 -0.28 -10.92 3.64
C LEU A 110 -1.46 -9.92 3.65
N LEU A 111 -2.69 -10.39 3.84
CA LEU A 111 -3.85 -9.51 3.97
C LEU A 111 -3.71 -8.58 5.19
N ASN A 112 -3.28 -9.09 6.33
CA ASN A 112 -3.06 -8.29 7.54
C ASN A 112 -2.01 -7.19 7.35
N LEU A 113 -0.92 -7.49 6.61
CA LEU A 113 0.07 -6.49 6.23
C LEU A 113 -0.58 -5.37 5.41
N PHE A 114 -1.38 -5.71 4.40
CA PHE A 114 -2.11 -4.73 3.60
C PHE A 114 -3.13 -3.93 4.41
N VAL A 115 -3.85 -4.55 5.35
CA VAL A 115 -4.80 -3.87 6.23
C VAL A 115 -4.10 -2.85 7.13
N ARG A 116 -2.95 -3.20 7.71
CA ARG A 116 -2.15 -2.27 8.53
C ARG A 116 -1.62 -1.09 7.74
N HIS A 117 -1.39 -1.27 6.46
CA HIS A 117 -0.90 -0.26 5.53
C HIS A 117 -1.95 0.11 4.47
N ALA A 118 -3.24 -0.06 4.82
CA ALA A 118 -4.32 0.14 3.87
C ALA A 118 -4.17 1.48 3.14
N GLY A 119 -4.27 1.44 1.78
CA GLY A 119 -4.10 2.47 0.77
C GLY A 119 -2.70 3.00 0.54
N LYS A 120 -1.71 2.56 1.32
CA LYS A 120 -0.31 2.79 0.96
C LYS A 120 0.11 1.82 -0.14
N VAL A 121 0.99 2.29 -1.01
CA VAL A 121 1.73 1.40 -1.90
C VAL A 121 2.79 0.69 -1.09
N LEU A 122 2.79 -0.64 -1.11
CA LEU A 122 3.85 -1.47 -0.57
C LEU A 122 4.69 -2.02 -1.71
N THR A 123 5.99 -1.80 -1.66
CA THR A 123 6.91 -2.35 -2.67
C THR A 123 7.03 -3.86 -2.54
N HIS A 124 7.42 -4.54 -3.62
CA HIS A 124 7.70 -5.98 -3.58
C HIS A 124 8.70 -6.32 -2.45
N GLY A 125 9.76 -5.52 -2.31
CA GLY A 125 10.78 -5.71 -1.28
C GLY A 125 10.23 -5.55 0.14
N GLN A 126 9.38 -4.56 0.40
CA GLN A 126 8.72 -4.39 1.70
C GLN A 126 7.85 -5.59 2.06
N ILE A 127 7.01 -6.04 1.11
CA ILE A 127 6.11 -7.18 1.33
C ILE A 127 6.92 -8.47 1.58
N LEU A 128 7.96 -8.71 0.79
CA LEU A 128 8.80 -9.90 0.94
C LEU A 128 9.51 -9.93 2.28
N ARG A 129 10.08 -8.82 2.74
CA ARG A 129 10.76 -8.72 4.05
C ARG A 129 9.81 -8.97 5.23
N GLU A 130 8.55 -8.53 5.14
CA GLU A 130 7.57 -8.66 6.24
C GLU A 130 6.94 -10.06 6.30
N ILE A 131 6.76 -10.72 5.16
CA ILE A 131 6.03 -12.01 5.08
C ILE A 131 6.98 -13.20 5.05
N TRP A 132 8.14 -13.05 4.40
CA TRP A 132 9.15 -14.09 4.27
C TRP A 132 10.48 -13.66 4.90
N ARG A 133 11.31 -14.62 5.30
CA ARG A 133 12.62 -14.33 5.89
C ARG A 133 13.57 -13.74 4.83
N PRO A 134 14.57 -12.92 5.27
CA PRO A 134 15.51 -12.23 4.36
C PRO A 134 16.24 -13.15 3.37
N ASP A 135 16.49 -14.41 3.74
CA ASP A 135 17.18 -15.39 2.91
C ASP A 135 16.34 -15.90 1.72
N GLU A 136 15.11 -15.44 1.61
CA GLU A 136 14.12 -15.88 0.60
C GLU A 136 13.77 -14.77 -0.40
N VAL A 137 14.61 -13.75 -0.55
CA VAL A 137 14.32 -12.50 -1.31
C VAL A 137 14.07 -12.70 -2.82
N ASP A 138 14.39 -13.85 -3.40
CA ASP A 138 14.16 -14.12 -4.82
C ASP A 138 12.75 -14.67 -5.15
N LYS A 139 11.76 -14.39 -4.26
CA LYS A 139 10.41 -14.95 -4.34
C LYS A 139 9.34 -13.99 -4.88
N THR A 140 9.68 -13.04 -5.74
CA THR A 140 8.68 -12.17 -6.40
C THR A 140 7.64 -13.00 -7.16
N GLY A 141 8.03 -14.15 -7.71
CA GLY A 141 7.13 -15.11 -8.33
C GLY A 141 6.09 -15.67 -7.34
N TYR A 142 6.52 -16.05 -6.14
CA TYR A 142 5.62 -16.54 -5.09
C TYR A 142 4.63 -15.47 -4.63
N LEU A 143 5.10 -14.22 -4.46
CA LEU A 143 4.21 -13.11 -4.10
C LEU A 143 3.09 -12.93 -5.12
N ARG A 144 3.38 -13.03 -6.42
CA ARG A 144 2.36 -12.95 -7.48
C ARG A 144 1.30 -14.04 -7.35
N VAL A 145 1.73 -15.26 -7.03
CA VAL A 145 0.81 -16.41 -6.82
C VAL A 145 -0.10 -16.16 -5.61
N TYR A 146 0.45 -15.70 -4.48
CA TYR A 146 -0.37 -15.39 -3.31
C TYR A 146 -1.31 -14.20 -3.53
N MET A 147 -0.88 -13.21 -4.30
CA MET A 147 -1.77 -12.11 -4.70
C MET A 147 -2.91 -12.59 -5.58
N ALA A 148 -2.66 -13.52 -6.51
CA ALA A 148 -3.72 -14.14 -7.31
C ALA A 148 -4.71 -14.92 -6.42
N TYR A 149 -4.23 -15.73 -5.48
CA TYR A 149 -5.11 -16.47 -4.55
C TYR A 149 -5.94 -15.54 -3.66
N LEU A 150 -5.36 -14.43 -3.17
CA LEU A 150 -6.11 -13.44 -2.42
C LEU A 150 -7.20 -12.79 -3.27
N ARG A 151 -6.89 -12.43 -4.51
CA ARG A 151 -7.87 -11.85 -5.43
C ARG A 151 -9.02 -12.81 -5.72
N GLU A 152 -8.73 -14.07 -5.99
CA GLU A 152 -9.78 -15.09 -6.19
C GLU A 152 -10.75 -15.17 -5.00
N LYS A 153 -10.25 -14.99 -3.78
CA LYS A 153 -11.06 -15.09 -2.56
C LYS A 153 -11.76 -13.79 -2.17
N LEU A 154 -11.17 -12.64 -2.46
CA LEU A 154 -11.62 -11.34 -1.95
C LEU A 154 -12.30 -10.47 -2.99
N GLU A 155 -11.87 -10.51 -4.26
CA GLU A 155 -12.40 -9.68 -5.33
C GLU A 155 -13.71 -10.23 -5.92
N ALA A 156 -14.51 -9.36 -6.49
CA ALA A 156 -15.66 -9.75 -7.29
C ALA A 156 -15.22 -10.32 -8.65
N ASN A 157 -14.26 -9.63 -9.29
CA ASN A 157 -13.59 -10.07 -10.50
C ASN A 157 -12.06 -10.07 -10.27
N PRO A 158 -11.41 -11.23 -10.08
CA PRO A 158 -9.97 -11.31 -9.85
C PRO A 158 -9.11 -10.74 -10.99
N ALA A 159 -9.64 -10.72 -12.22
CA ALA A 159 -8.94 -10.19 -13.40
C ALA A 159 -8.96 -8.64 -13.43
N GLU A 160 -9.98 -8.03 -12.81
CA GLU A 160 -10.14 -6.58 -12.69
C GLU A 160 -10.27 -6.20 -11.20
N PRO A 161 -9.17 -6.31 -10.43
CA PRO A 161 -9.22 -6.12 -8.98
C PRO A 161 -9.52 -4.67 -8.61
N GLU A 162 -10.41 -4.45 -7.65
CA GLU A 162 -10.78 -3.14 -7.11
C GLU A 162 -10.20 -2.90 -5.70
N LEU A 163 -9.92 -3.97 -4.95
CA LEU A 163 -9.37 -3.89 -3.58
C LEU A 163 -7.84 -4.00 -3.60
N LEU A 164 -7.31 -5.05 -4.23
CA LEU A 164 -5.88 -5.35 -4.24
C LEU A 164 -5.27 -4.96 -5.60
N ILE A 165 -4.91 -3.69 -5.72
CA ILE A 165 -4.41 -3.11 -6.98
C ILE A 165 -2.92 -3.41 -7.16
N THR A 166 -2.51 -3.70 -8.40
CA THR A 166 -1.11 -3.75 -8.79
C THR A 166 -0.63 -2.34 -9.13
N GLU A 167 0.49 -1.93 -8.55
CA GLU A 167 1.28 -0.78 -8.99
C GLU A 167 2.42 -1.33 -9.86
N PRO A 168 2.31 -1.23 -11.20
CA PRO A 168 3.22 -1.91 -12.12
C PRO A 168 4.68 -1.61 -11.82
N GLY A 169 5.51 -2.64 -11.77
CA GLY A 169 6.93 -2.58 -11.46
C GLY A 169 7.29 -2.23 -10.02
N VAL A 170 6.36 -1.74 -9.22
CA VAL A 170 6.58 -1.26 -7.85
C VAL A 170 6.13 -2.26 -6.80
N GLY A 171 4.85 -2.66 -6.83
CA GLY A 171 4.27 -3.51 -5.80
C GLY A 171 2.75 -3.56 -5.83
N TYR A 172 2.13 -3.49 -4.65
CA TYR A 172 0.70 -3.63 -4.49
C TYR A 172 0.13 -2.64 -3.48
N ARG A 173 -1.17 -2.39 -3.57
CA ARG A 173 -1.93 -1.52 -2.68
C ARG A 173 -3.28 -2.14 -2.34
N LEU A 174 -3.67 -2.09 -1.08
CA LEU A 174 -5.07 -2.30 -0.68
C LEU A 174 -5.80 -0.94 -0.72
N VAL A 175 -6.75 -0.80 -1.62
CA VAL A 175 -7.56 0.41 -1.75
C VAL A 175 -8.57 0.48 -0.61
N VAL A 176 -8.82 1.69 -0.07
CA VAL A 176 -9.88 1.94 0.90
C VAL A 176 -11.05 2.59 0.19
N GLN A 177 -12.15 1.84 0.10
CA GLN A 177 -13.44 2.28 -0.42
C GLN A 177 -14.39 2.58 0.74
N GLU A 178 -15.23 3.56 0.58
CA GLU A 178 -16.31 3.89 1.53
C GLU A 178 -17.43 2.86 1.49
#